data_56c77e98e56e369318ec08017f41dfd1
#
_entry.id   56c77e98e56e369318ec08017f41dfd1
#
_cell.length_a   1.000
_cell.length_b   1.000
_cell.length_c   1.000
_cell.angle_alpha   90.00
_cell.angle_beta   90.00
_cell.angle_gamma   90.00
#
_symmetry.space_group_name_H-M   'P 1'
#
loop_
_entity.id
_entity.type
_entity.pdbx_description
1 polymer ?
#
loop_
_entity_poly.entity_id
_entity_poly.type
_entity_poly.pdbx_seq_one_letter_code
_entity_poly.pdbx_strand_id
1 'polypeptide(L)'
;MPKKSAAKSHQAPSLSDVIQVRGARQNNLRGIDLDLPLGKLTVVTGPSGSGKSSLAFDTIYAEGQRRYVETFSPYTRQFFERMDKPKVDAIHGIPPAIAIEQVNNIRSTRSTVGTITEINDYLKMLFPRLAE
;
A
#
# COMPACT_ATOMS: atom_id res chain seq x y z
N MET A 1 -24.25 -44.55 -13.03
CA MET A 1 -24.73 -43.44 -12.18
C MET A 1 -23.76 -42.27 -12.24
N PRO A 2 -24.08 -41.13 -12.85
CA PRO A 2 -23.17 -39.99 -12.93
C PRO A 2 -23.23 -39.18 -11.65
N LYS A 3 -22.05 -38.90 -11.04
CA LYS A 3 -21.89 -38.00 -9.89
C LYS A 3 -22.22 -36.57 -10.31
N LYS A 4 -23.26 -36.00 -9.70
CA LYS A 4 -23.56 -34.56 -9.78
C LYS A 4 -22.41 -33.76 -9.19
N SER A 5 -21.71 -33.01 -10.04
CA SER A 5 -20.81 -31.92 -9.66
C SER A 5 -21.64 -30.85 -8.96
N ALA A 6 -21.40 -30.65 -7.67
CA ALA A 6 -22.00 -29.55 -6.90
C ALA A 6 -21.38 -28.24 -7.41
N ALA A 7 -22.17 -27.46 -8.13
CA ALA A 7 -21.85 -26.07 -8.45
C ALA A 7 -21.72 -25.31 -7.13
N LYS A 8 -20.50 -24.82 -6.83
CA LYS A 8 -20.28 -23.87 -5.74
C LYS A 8 -21.08 -22.60 -6.05
N SER A 9 -22.18 -22.41 -5.33
CA SER A 9 -22.92 -21.15 -5.34
C SER A 9 -21.96 -20.02 -4.95
N HIS A 10 -21.68 -19.11 -5.87
CA HIS A 10 -21.03 -17.84 -5.57
C HIS A 10 -22.03 -17.04 -4.72
N GLN A 11 -21.96 -17.21 -3.42
CA GLN A 11 -22.60 -16.29 -2.49
C GLN A 11 -21.97 -14.91 -2.68
N ALA A 12 -22.80 -13.89 -2.90
CA ALA A 12 -22.35 -12.51 -2.91
C ALA A 12 -21.59 -12.23 -1.61
N PRO A 13 -20.39 -11.59 -1.66
CA PRO A 13 -19.60 -11.31 -0.47
C PRO A 13 -20.43 -10.48 0.52
N SER A 14 -20.40 -10.87 1.81
CA SER A 14 -21.01 -10.06 2.85
C SER A 14 -20.32 -8.70 2.94
N LEU A 15 -21.01 -7.66 3.43
CA LEU A 15 -20.44 -6.32 3.62
C LEU A 15 -19.18 -6.31 4.49
N SER A 16 -18.97 -7.37 5.29
CA SER A 16 -17.80 -7.57 6.14
C SER A 16 -16.55 -8.10 5.38
N ASP A 17 -16.74 -8.60 4.16
CA ASP A 17 -15.67 -9.30 3.41
C ASP A 17 -15.09 -8.46 2.27
N VAL A 18 -15.48 -7.20 2.16
CA VAL A 18 -15.06 -6.29 1.08
C VAL A 18 -14.70 -4.91 1.62
N ILE A 19 -13.69 -4.30 1.02
CA ILE A 19 -13.44 -2.85 1.14
C ILE A 19 -14.26 -2.17 0.06
N GLN A 20 -15.20 -1.32 0.46
CA GLN A 20 -16.03 -0.56 -0.47
C GLN A 20 -15.46 0.85 -0.63
N VAL A 21 -15.05 1.20 -1.82
CA VAL A 21 -14.59 2.55 -2.18
C VAL A 21 -15.67 3.20 -3.03
N ARG A 22 -16.06 4.43 -2.69
CA ARG A 22 -17.09 5.20 -3.42
C ARG A 22 -16.58 6.60 -3.72
N GLY A 23 -16.66 6.97 -4.98
CA GLY A 23 -16.33 8.30 -5.46
C GLY A 23 -14.86 8.70 -5.29
N ALA A 24 -13.91 7.81 -5.53
CA ALA A 24 -12.49 8.13 -5.42
C ALA A 24 -12.05 9.13 -6.49
N ARG A 25 -11.55 10.31 -6.05
CA ARG A 25 -11.14 11.44 -6.92
C ARG A 25 -9.73 11.93 -6.62
N GLN A 26 -8.91 11.10 -5.96
CA GLN A 26 -7.54 11.48 -5.63
C GLN A 26 -6.69 11.57 -6.91
N ASN A 27 -5.90 12.64 -7.04
CA ASN A 27 -5.04 12.93 -8.19
C ASN A 27 -5.83 12.89 -9.52
N ASN A 28 -5.55 11.92 -10.38
CA ASN A 28 -6.18 11.74 -11.70
C ASN A 28 -7.40 10.80 -11.70
N LEU A 29 -7.85 10.31 -10.54
CA LEU A 29 -9.05 9.49 -10.43
C LEU A 29 -10.32 10.34 -10.69
N ARG A 30 -11.28 9.75 -11.40
CA ARG A 30 -12.48 10.46 -11.89
C ARG A 30 -13.77 9.95 -11.22
N GLY A 31 -13.78 9.79 -9.90
CA GLY A 31 -14.96 9.32 -9.17
C GLY A 31 -15.16 7.81 -9.33
N ILE A 32 -14.14 7.03 -8.98
CA ILE A 32 -14.17 5.58 -9.14
C ILE A 32 -14.90 4.94 -7.96
N ASP A 33 -15.83 4.04 -8.27
CA ASP A 33 -16.47 3.13 -7.33
C ASP A 33 -15.93 1.72 -7.55
N LEU A 34 -15.52 1.05 -6.47
CA LEU A 34 -15.06 -0.33 -6.55
C LEU A 34 -15.23 -1.06 -5.22
N ASP A 35 -15.35 -2.38 -5.30
CA ASP A 35 -15.38 -3.28 -4.16
C ASP A 35 -14.18 -4.23 -4.24
N LEU A 36 -13.33 -4.21 -3.21
CA LEU A 36 -12.13 -5.03 -3.11
C LEU A 36 -12.36 -6.15 -2.09
N PRO A 37 -12.27 -7.42 -2.50
CA PRO A 37 -12.46 -8.53 -1.58
C PRO A 37 -11.32 -8.61 -0.56
N LEU A 38 -11.67 -8.76 0.73
CA LEU A 38 -10.70 -9.04 1.79
C LEU A 38 -10.21 -10.49 1.71
N GLY A 39 -9.00 -10.72 2.22
CA GLY A 39 -8.42 -12.07 2.26
C GLY A 39 -8.08 -12.67 0.89
N LYS A 40 -8.04 -11.85 -0.16
CA LYS A 40 -7.68 -12.27 -1.53
C LYS A 40 -6.57 -11.40 -2.08
N LEU A 41 -5.79 -11.97 -3.01
CA LEU A 41 -4.82 -11.20 -3.78
C LEU A 41 -5.56 -10.40 -4.86
N THR A 42 -5.47 -9.09 -4.80
CA THR A 42 -5.99 -8.17 -5.82
C THR A 42 -4.82 -7.54 -6.57
N VAL A 43 -4.83 -7.63 -7.89
CA VAL A 43 -3.79 -7.05 -8.76
C VAL A 43 -4.36 -5.85 -9.50
N VAL A 44 -3.70 -4.69 -9.37
CA VAL A 44 -4.08 -3.46 -10.07
C VAL A 44 -3.10 -3.25 -11.23
N THR A 45 -3.60 -3.33 -12.46
CA THR A 45 -2.80 -3.22 -13.69
C THR A 45 -3.29 -2.08 -14.58
N GLY A 46 -2.47 -1.67 -15.53
CA GLY A 46 -2.81 -0.62 -16.50
C GLY A 46 -1.60 0.17 -16.96
N PRO A 47 -1.75 1.06 -17.95
CA PRO A 47 -0.66 1.90 -18.45
C PRO A 47 -0.13 2.86 -17.40
N SER A 48 1.08 3.41 -17.63
CA SER A 48 1.63 4.46 -16.76
C SER A 48 0.69 5.68 -16.74
N GLY A 49 0.54 6.30 -15.57
CA GLY A 49 -0.35 7.46 -15.39
C GLY A 49 -1.85 7.13 -15.30
N SER A 50 -2.27 5.85 -15.32
CA SER A 50 -3.71 5.48 -15.24
C SER A 50 -4.33 5.61 -13.85
N GLY A 51 -3.57 6.01 -12.81
CA GLY A 51 -4.09 6.19 -11.45
C GLY A 51 -3.93 4.99 -10.52
N LYS A 52 -3.17 3.96 -10.90
CA LYS A 52 -2.94 2.76 -10.05
C LYS A 52 -2.41 3.11 -8.68
N SER A 53 -1.33 3.89 -8.62
CA SER A 53 -0.73 4.35 -7.36
C SER A 53 -1.68 5.27 -6.61
N SER A 54 -2.38 6.17 -7.30
CA SER A 54 -3.37 7.05 -6.68
C SER A 54 -4.52 6.29 -6.03
N LEU A 55 -4.92 5.16 -6.60
CA LEU A 55 -5.93 4.29 -6.00
C LEU A 55 -5.36 3.51 -4.82
N ALA A 56 -4.24 2.81 -5.01
CA ALA A 56 -3.70 1.88 -4.02
C ALA A 56 -3.07 2.63 -2.82
N PHE A 57 -2.18 3.60 -3.08
CA PHE A 57 -1.43 4.30 -2.03
C PHE A 57 -2.13 5.57 -1.55
N ASP A 58 -2.47 6.48 -2.48
CA ASP A 58 -2.97 7.81 -2.11
C ASP A 58 -4.45 7.79 -1.69
N THR A 59 -5.18 6.69 -1.93
CA THR A 59 -6.59 6.56 -1.52
C THR A 59 -6.76 5.45 -0.47
N ILE A 60 -6.53 4.20 -0.83
CA ILE A 60 -6.86 3.07 0.06
C ILE A 60 -5.88 3.00 1.23
N TYR A 61 -4.57 2.95 0.95
CA TYR A 61 -3.57 2.90 2.01
C TYR A 61 -3.62 4.15 2.91
N ALA A 62 -3.69 5.35 2.31
CA ALA A 62 -3.75 6.60 3.06
C ALA A 62 -4.95 6.64 4.03
N GLU A 63 -6.14 6.22 3.60
CA GLU A 63 -7.32 6.17 4.47
C GLU A 63 -7.21 5.10 5.57
N GLY A 64 -6.67 3.91 5.22
CA GLY A 64 -6.44 2.85 6.21
C GLY A 64 -5.44 3.27 7.29
N GLN A 65 -4.34 3.88 6.90
CA GLN A 65 -3.32 4.40 7.81
C GLN A 65 -3.85 5.57 8.65
N ARG A 66 -4.58 6.51 8.04
CA ARG A 66 -5.19 7.63 8.75
C ARG A 66 -6.13 7.15 9.86
N ARG A 67 -7.03 6.21 9.56
CA ARG A 67 -7.94 5.63 10.57
C ARG A 67 -7.21 4.87 11.66
N TYR A 68 -6.15 4.15 11.29
CA TYR A 68 -5.32 3.44 12.27
C TYR A 68 -4.65 4.40 13.25
N VAL A 69 -4.05 5.47 12.74
CA VAL A 69 -3.42 6.52 13.57
C VAL A 69 -4.44 7.23 14.46
N GLU A 70 -5.68 7.40 14.02
CA GLU A 70 -6.75 8.00 14.82
C GLU A 70 -7.12 7.17 16.07
N THR A 71 -6.80 5.88 16.09
CA THR A 71 -7.02 5.03 17.28
C THR A 71 -6.01 5.27 18.40
N PHE A 72 -4.89 5.95 18.13
CA PHE A 72 -3.85 6.22 19.10
C PHE A 72 -4.19 7.41 20.01
N SER A 73 -3.51 7.46 21.16
CA SER A 73 -3.63 8.61 22.06
C SER A 73 -3.16 9.92 21.39
N PRO A 74 -3.65 11.10 21.82
CA PRO A 74 -3.20 12.38 21.26
C PRO A 74 -1.68 12.58 21.32
N TYR A 75 -1.05 12.10 22.38
CA TYR A 75 0.41 12.16 22.54
C TYR A 75 1.11 11.29 21.47
N THR A 76 0.67 10.06 21.29
CA THR A 76 1.27 9.14 20.32
C THR A 76 1.11 9.64 18.89
N ARG A 77 -0.02 10.27 18.55
CA ARG A 77 -0.27 10.84 17.20
C ARG A 77 0.73 11.92 16.78
N GLN A 78 1.40 12.60 17.72
CA GLN A 78 2.38 13.64 17.40
C GLN A 78 3.64 13.07 16.72
N PHE A 79 3.91 11.78 16.89
CA PHE A 79 5.08 11.12 16.30
C PHE A 79 4.81 10.51 14.92
N PHE A 80 3.56 10.50 14.48
CA PHE A 80 3.20 9.99 13.16
C PHE A 80 3.00 11.14 12.17
N GLU A 81 3.49 10.94 10.94
CA GLU A 81 3.19 11.87 9.85
C GLU A 81 1.67 11.94 9.65
N ARG A 82 1.15 13.16 9.59
CA ARG A 82 -0.26 13.38 9.29
C ARG A 82 -0.49 13.10 7.81
N MET A 83 -1.23 12.05 7.52
CA MET A 83 -1.73 11.82 6.17
C MET A 83 -2.99 12.66 5.95
N ASP A 84 -3.02 13.40 4.86
CA ASP A 84 -4.21 14.13 4.44
C ASP A 84 -5.34 13.14 4.12
N LYS A 85 -6.57 13.55 4.41
CA LYS A 85 -7.74 12.77 4.05
C LYS A 85 -7.84 12.68 2.52
N PRO A 86 -7.86 11.48 1.93
CA PRO A 86 -7.99 11.34 0.49
C PRO A 86 -9.31 11.89 -0.03
N LYS A 87 -9.31 12.36 -1.27
CA LYS A 87 -10.51 12.86 -1.96
C LYS A 87 -11.39 11.68 -2.39
N VAL A 88 -12.24 11.23 -1.48
CA VAL A 88 -13.15 10.10 -1.67
C VAL A 88 -14.45 10.38 -0.93
N ASP A 89 -15.59 9.97 -1.47
CA ASP A 89 -16.89 10.18 -0.83
C ASP A 89 -17.03 9.27 0.39
N ALA A 90 -16.73 7.98 0.26
CA ALA A 90 -16.74 7.04 1.36
C ALA A 90 -15.81 5.83 1.12
N ILE A 91 -15.21 5.30 2.21
CA ILE A 91 -14.55 4.00 2.23
C ILE A 91 -15.08 3.23 3.44
N HIS A 92 -15.61 2.03 3.21
CA HIS A 92 -16.11 1.14 4.25
C HIS A 92 -15.31 -0.16 4.28
N GLY A 93 -15.24 -0.80 5.45
CA GLY A 93 -14.61 -2.12 5.61
C GLY A 93 -13.08 -2.12 5.47
N ILE A 94 -12.40 -0.97 5.55
CA ILE A 94 -10.95 -0.90 5.43
C ILE A 94 -10.28 -1.30 6.75
N PRO A 95 -9.40 -2.33 6.75
CA PRO A 95 -8.58 -2.69 7.90
C PRO A 95 -7.36 -1.78 8.02
N PRO A 96 -6.61 -1.84 9.14
CA PRO A 96 -5.28 -1.26 9.22
C PRO A 96 -4.41 -1.72 8.05
N ALA A 97 -3.76 -0.78 7.37
CA ALA A 97 -3.03 -1.05 6.14
C ALA A 97 -1.52 -0.88 6.32
N ILE A 98 -0.75 -1.70 5.62
CA ILE A 98 0.71 -1.59 5.50
C ILE A 98 1.03 -1.46 4.01
N ALA A 99 1.87 -0.51 3.65
CA ALA A 99 2.38 -0.37 2.29
C ALA A 99 3.87 -0.70 2.24
N ILE A 100 4.28 -1.40 1.18
CA ILE A 100 5.68 -1.61 0.83
C ILE A 100 5.88 -0.99 -0.54
N GLU A 101 6.67 0.06 -0.59
CA GLU A 101 6.98 0.77 -1.83
C GLU A 101 8.43 0.52 -2.23
N GLN A 102 8.66 0.39 -3.52
CA GLN A 102 10.00 0.45 -4.05
C GLN A 102 10.42 1.93 -4.14
N VAL A 103 11.01 2.45 -3.07
CA VAL A 103 11.54 3.80 -3.07
C VAL A 103 12.98 3.75 -3.57
N ASN A 104 13.23 4.29 -4.76
CA ASN A 104 14.58 4.55 -5.22
C ASN A 104 15.11 5.78 -4.45
N ASN A 105 15.62 5.56 -3.24
CA ASN A 105 16.25 6.57 -2.41
C ASN A 105 17.63 6.98 -2.94
N ILE A 106 17.70 7.38 -4.21
CA ILE A 106 18.89 8.07 -4.73
C ILE A 106 18.86 9.50 -4.18
N ARG A 107 19.27 9.65 -2.92
CA ARG A 107 19.27 10.96 -2.24
C ARG A 107 20.33 11.92 -2.77
N SER A 108 21.30 11.44 -3.57
CA SER A 108 22.28 12.29 -4.21
C SER A 108 22.88 11.60 -5.44
N THR A 109 23.36 12.40 -6.42
CA THR A 109 24.11 11.93 -7.59
C THR A 109 25.45 11.29 -7.22
N ARG A 110 25.88 11.37 -5.96
CA ARG A 110 27.12 10.77 -5.42
C ARG A 110 26.89 9.44 -4.71
N SER A 111 25.65 8.97 -4.60
CA SER A 111 25.35 7.69 -3.95
C SER A 111 25.67 6.53 -4.90
N THR A 112 26.56 5.64 -4.46
CA THR A 112 26.88 4.38 -5.14
C THR A 112 26.07 3.24 -4.52
N VAL A 113 26.00 2.09 -5.20
CA VAL A 113 25.37 0.88 -4.64
C VAL A 113 25.99 0.52 -3.28
N GLY A 114 27.33 0.61 -3.16
CA GLY A 114 28.03 0.30 -1.91
C GLY A 114 27.67 1.21 -0.74
N THR A 115 27.35 2.49 -1.01
CA THR A 115 26.93 3.44 0.04
C THR A 115 25.45 3.32 0.39
N ILE A 116 24.60 2.98 -0.58
CA ILE A 116 23.16 2.80 -0.35
C ILE A 116 22.88 1.51 0.42
N THR A 117 23.67 0.46 0.18
CA THR A 117 23.54 -0.85 0.82
C THR A 117 24.37 -1.00 2.08
N GLU A 118 25.15 0.04 2.45
CA GLU A 118 26.13 0.04 3.57
C GLU A 118 27.27 -0.97 3.40
N ILE A 119 27.31 -1.72 2.29
CA ILE A 119 28.38 -2.69 1.99
C ILE A 119 29.77 -2.02 1.99
N ASN A 120 29.85 -0.76 1.60
CA ASN A 120 31.09 -0.01 1.57
C ASN A 120 31.76 0.09 2.95
N ASP A 121 31.00 0.13 4.03
CA ASP A 121 31.56 0.22 5.38
C ASP A 121 32.15 -1.14 5.82
N TYR A 122 31.53 -2.24 5.42
CA TYR A 122 32.10 -3.57 5.59
C TYR A 122 33.39 -3.75 4.77
N LEU A 123 33.42 -3.28 3.55
CA LEU A 123 34.59 -3.32 2.69
C LEU A 123 35.76 -2.52 3.30
N LYS A 124 35.49 -1.32 3.81
CA LYS A 124 36.51 -0.49 4.50
C LYS A 124 37.10 -1.18 5.75
N MET A 125 36.34 -2.02 6.44
CA MET A 125 36.86 -2.79 7.57
C MET A 125 37.66 -4.03 7.13
N LEU A 126 37.28 -4.64 6.01
CA LEU A 126 37.90 -5.87 5.50
C LEU A 126 39.22 -5.59 4.78
N PHE A 127 39.26 -4.60 3.88
CA PHE A 127 40.45 -4.32 3.08
C PHE A 127 41.72 -4.07 3.90
N PRO A 128 41.74 -3.27 4.97
CA PRO A 128 42.94 -3.09 5.79
C PRO A 128 43.44 -4.34 6.51
N ARG A 129 42.55 -5.34 6.70
CA ARG A 129 42.90 -6.60 7.37
C ARG A 129 43.41 -7.68 6.42
N LEU A 130 43.10 -7.54 5.12
CA LEU A 130 43.47 -8.50 4.09
C LEU A 130 44.64 -8.00 3.23
N ALA A 131 44.97 -6.72 3.28
CA ALA A 131 46.09 -6.12 2.58
C ALA A 131 47.34 -6.24 3.45
N GLU A 132 48.01 -7.40 3.41
CA GLU A 132 49.40 -7.59 3.81
C GLU A 132 50.32 -7.47 2.59
#